data_b270147696a8863303ec54eeb39f3e93
#
_entry.id   b270147696a8863303ec54eeb39f3e93
#
_cell.length_a   1.000
_cell.length_b   1.000
_cell.length_c   1.000
_cell.angle_alpha   90.00
_cell.angle_beta   90.00
_cell.angle_gamma   90.00
#
_symmetry.space_group_name_H-M   'P 1'
#
loop_
_entity.id
_entity.type
_entity.pdbx_description
1 polymer ?
#
loop_
_entity_poly.entity_id
_entity_poly.type
_entity_poly.pdbx_seq_one_letter_code
_entity_poly.pdbx_strand_id
1 'polypeptide(L)'
;MANKGFYIKSVVAKGEQVQDTQIDFVKGCNVIYGPSDTGKTSLYSVIEFLLGKSSNPKIPLEGKGYTDFLMEIHTYGEEIYTIYRKLNGTSVKVKPCSIVEYYDNNIKCEEYKINSQSSNSYSSFLLSLLDISDIKIKINPSKRHKLTFSTIRHLIFIDETRILNEKSPFYTEINPALYPKCRNIVSYLMTGRDDSSYMPEEDLKIRKSRIQGKIDYVTEEIEKKNNR
;
A
#
# COMPACT_ATOMS: atom_id res chain seq x y z
N MET A 1 17.41 -17.00 -9.89
CA MET A 1 16.28 -16.38 -9.15
C MET A 1 15.93 -15.10 -9.89
N ALA A 2 14.68 -14.88 -10.27
CA ALA A 2 14.29 -13.66 -10.95
C ALA A 2 14.64 -12.46 -10.04
N ASN A 3 15.24 -11.41 -10.62
CA ASN A 3 15.59 -10.17 -9.93
C ASN A 3 14.30 -9.39 -9.63
N LYS A 4 13.61 -9.79 -8.55
CA LYS A 4 12.33 -9.20 -8.12
C LYS A 4 12.58 -8.04 -7.17
N GLY A 5 11.81 -6.96 -7.35
CA GLY A 5 11.89 -5.79 -6.51
C GLY A 5 12.54 -4.60 -7.18
N PHE A 6 12.60 -3.50 -6.45
CA PHE A 6 13.16 -2.24 -6.91
C PHE A 6 13.85 -1.49 -5.76
N TYR A 7 14.67 -0.52 -6.12
CA TYR A 7 15.23 0.46 -5.20
C TYR A 7 14.99 1.87 -5.72
N ILE A 8 14.95 2.84 -4.82
CA ILE A 8 14.79 4.25 -5.15
C ILE A 8 16.15 4.77 -5.60
N LYS A 9 16.22 5.37 -6.77
CA LYS A 9 17.44 5.98 -7.31
C LYS A 9 17.53 7.46 -6.97
N SER A 10 16.43 8.19 -7.13
CA SER A 10 16.39 9.62 -6.77
C SER A 10 14.96 10.05 -6.43
N VAL A 11 14.87 11.13 -5.66
CA VAL A 11 13.62 11.84 -5.34
C VAL A 11 13.82 13.30 -5.63
N VAL A 12 12.89 13.90 -6.37
CA VAL A 12 12.91 15.31 -6.75
C VAL A 12 11.63 15.98 -6.29
N ALA A 13 11.75 17.17 -5.74
CA ALA A 13 10.65 18.06 -5.43
C ALA A 13 10.77 19.35 -6.25
N LYS A 14 9.68 19.77 -6.89
CA LYS A 14 9.60 20.95 -7.74
C LYS A 14 8.45 21.86 -7.36
N GLY A 15 8.55 23.13 -7.71
CA GLY A 15 7.48 24.11 -7.52
C GLY A 15 7.78 25.42 -8.27
N GLU A 16 6.77 26.29 -8.38
CA GLU A 16 6.87 27.49 -9.26
C GLU A 16 7.84 28.56 -8.77
N GLN A 17 8.04 28.70 -7.46
CA GLN A 17 8.87 29.77 -6.88
C GLN A 17 9.94 29.24 -5.91
N VAL A 18 10.29 28.00 -6.06
CA VAL A 18 11.29 27.33 -5.24
C VAL A 18 12.31 26.65 -6.13
N GLN A 19 13.56 26.57 -5.67
CA GLN A 19 14.58 25.82 -6.36
C GLN A 19 14.26 24.34 -6.32
N ASP A 20 14.40 23.65 -7.46
CA ASP A 20 14.26 22.19 -7.51
C ASP A 20 15.23 21.55 -6.52
N THR A 21 14.75 20.58 -5.78
CA THR A 21 15.57 19.83 -4.80
C THR A 21 15.61 18.37 -5.22
N GLN A 22 16.79 17.80 -5.25
CA GLN A 22 17.03 16.41 -5.60
C GLN A 22 17.87 15.72 -4.53
N ILE A 23 17.49 14.49 -4.21
CA ILE A 23 18.25 13.60 -3.34
C ILE A 23 18.45 12.28 -4.08
N ASP A 24 19.70 11.88 -4.22
CA ASP A 24 20.08 10.64 -4.88
C ASP A 24 20.43 9.55 -3.86
N PHE A 25 20.11 8.32 -4.23
CA PHE A 25 20.36 7.13 -3.45
C PHE A 25 21.22 6.14 -4.22
N VAL A 26 21.98 5.35 -3.49
CA VAL A 26 22.73 4.21 -4.03
C VAL A 26 22.00 2.91 -3.74
N LYS A 27 22.23 1.90 -4.54
CA LYS A 27 21.74 0.55 -4.27
C LYS A 27 22.36 0.03 -2.97
N GLY A 28 21.52 -0.36 -2.03
CA GLY A 28 21.94 -0.87 -0.73
C GLY A 28 21.58 0.08 0.42
N CYS A 29 22.45 0.20 1.41
CA CYS A 29 22.19 1.01 2.60
C CYS A 29 22.50 2.48 2.33
N ASN A 30 21.54 3.35 2.63
CA ASN A 30 21.68 4.81 2.59
C ASN A 30 21.41 5.38 3.98
N VAL A 31 22.31 6.20 4.48
CA VAL A 31 22.18 6.85 5.80
C VAL A 31 21.99 8.34 5.62
N ILE A 32 20.85 8.86 6.09
CA ILE A 32 20.54 10.29 6.05
C ILE A 32 20.59 10.81 7.48
N TYR A 33 21.54 11.68 7.75
CA TYR A 33 21.76 12.26 9.06
C TYR A 33 21.78 13.79 9.01
N GLY A 34 21.56 14.43 10.13
CA GLY A 34 21.58 15.88 10.27
C GLY A 34 20.83 16.32 11.54
N PRO A 35 20.90 17.59 11.91
CA PRO A 35 20.18 18.16 13.05
C PRO A 35 18.66 17.97 12.96
N SER A 36 17.94 18.28 14.04
CA SER A 36 16.48 18.38 13.98
C SER A 36 16.06 19.43 12.95
N ASP A 37 14.84 19.25 12.40
CA ASP A 37 14.19 20.18 11.46
C ASP A 37 14.91 20.40 10.12
N THR A 38 15.79 19.49 9.73
CA THR A 38 16.50 19.54 8.44
C THR A 38 15.80 18.79 7.29
N GLY A 39 14.51 18.49 7.44
CA GLY A 39 13.72 17.89 6.36
C GLY A 39 13.78 16.36 6.25
N LYS A 40 14.47 15.64 7.16
CA LYS A 40 14.55 14.16 7.12
C LYS A 40 13.16 13.50 7.14
N THR A 41 12.29 13.93 8.04
CA THR A 41 10.91 13.44 8.14
C THR A 41 10.07 13.82 6.92
N SER A 42 10.38 14.96 6.29
CA SER A 42 9.71 15.39 5.06
C SER A 42 10.08 14.50 3.89
N LEU A 43 11.36 14.18 3.72
CA LEU A 43 11.81 13.23 2.70
C LEU A 43 11.15 11.86 2.87
N TYR A 44 11.14 11.33 4.09
CA TYR A 44 10.43 10.09 4.41
C TYR A 44 8.96 10.17 4.00
N SER A 45 8.28 11.26 4.36
CA SER A 45 6.87 11.50 4.05
C SER A 45 6.60 11.64 2.53
N VAL A 46 7.53 12.27 1.78
CA VAL A 46 7.46 12.39 0.31
C VAL A 46 7.61 11.00 -0.34
N ILE A 47 8.54 10.19 0.12
CA ILE A 47 8.70 8.81 -0.39
C ILE A 47 7.43 7.99 -0.13
N GLU A 48 6.86 8.04 1.07
CA GLU A 48 5.59 7.37 1.35
C GLU A 48 4.45 7.86 0.44
N PHE A 49 4.40 9.18 0.20
CA PHE A 49 3.41 9.80 -0.68
C PHE A 49 3.55 9.28 -2.11
N LEU A 50 4.76 9.28 -2.65
CA LEU A 50 5.07 8.75 -3.99
C LEU A 50 4.79 7.25 -4.10
N LEU A 51 4.93 6.50 -3.02
CA LEU A 51 4.56 5.08 -2.94
C LEU A 51 3.08 4.84 -2.56
N GLY A 52 2.22 5.82 -2.84
CA GLY A 52 0.77 5.66 -2.83
C GLY A 52 0.08 5.89 -1.48
N LYS A 53 0.71 6.59 -0.53
CA LYS A 53 0.00 7.09 0.66
C LYS A 53 -1.05 8.12 0.24
N SER A 54 -2.27 8.00 0.75
CA SER A 54 -3.38 8.87 0.35
C SER A 54 -3.25 10.30 0.90
N SER A 55 -2.68 10.45 2.09
CA SER A 55 -2.44 11.78 2.69
C SER A 55 -1.27 12.49 2.03
N ASN A 56 -1.35 13.82 1.96
CA ASN A 56 -0.23 14.65 1.50
C ASN A 56 1.01 14.45 2.38
N PRO A 57 2.21 14.68 1.81
CA PRO A 57 3.45 14.62 2.56
C PRO A 57 3.50 15.75 3.59
N LYS A 58 4.19 15.51 4.71
CA LYS A 58 4.50 16.52 5.69
C LYS A 58 5.63 17.40 5.15
N ILE A 59 5.29 18.62 4.75
CA ILE A 59 6.26 19.59 4.21
C ILE A 59 6.46 20.68 5.27
N PRO A 60 7.71 20.99 5.67
CA PRO A 60 8.00 22.06 6.61
C PRO A 60 7.71 23.42 5.98
N LEU A 61 7.77 24.47 6.78
CA LEU A 61 7.49 25.85 6.31
C LEU A 61 8.44 26.29 5.21
N GLU A 62 9.70 25.90 5.29
CA GLU A 62 10.75 26.17 4.32
C GLU A 62 10.52 25.48 2.99
N GLY A 63 9.78 24.38 2.99
CA GLY A 63 9.38 23.64 1.79
C GLY A 63 8.04 24.07 1.19
N LYS A 64 7.43 25.13 1.72
CA LYS A 64 6.22 25.71 1.11
C LYS A 64 6.53 26.15 -0.32
N GLY A 65 5.74 25.67 -1.27
CA GLY A 65 5.93 25.96 -2.70
C GLY A 65 6.22 24.71 -3.52
N TYR A 66 6.67 23.62 -2.92
CA TYR A 66 6.77 22.36 -3.63
C TYR A 66 5.38 21.78 -3.87
N THR A 67 5.07 21.53 -5.14
CA THR A 67 3.77 21.01 -5.59
C THR A 67 3.88 19.71 -6.37
N ASP A 68 5.04 19.45 -6.94
CA ASP A 68 5.31 18.35 -7.86
C ASP A 68 6.44 17.49 -7.35
N PHE A 69 6.18 16.20 -7.25
CA PHE A 69 7.13 15.23 -6.70
C PHE A 69 7.39 14.13 -7.71
N LEU A 70 8.68 13.83 -7.94
CA LEU A 70 9.11 12.75 -8.80
C LEU A 70 10.00 11.79 -8.03
N MET A 71 9.94 10.53 -8.41
CA MET A 71 10.81 9.48 -7.86
C MET A 71 11.23 8.56 -8.99
N GLU A 72 12.51 8.39 -9.15
CA GLU A 72 13.09 7.39 -10.03
C GLU A 72 13.33 6.10 -9.26
N ILE A 73 12.82 5.01 -9.78
CA ILE A 73 13.05 3.67 -9.26
C ILE A 73 13.71 2.80 -10.31
N HIS A 74 14.64 1.97 -9.87
CA HIS A 74 15.28 0.95 -10.70
C HIS A 74 14.88 -0.43 -10.20
N THR A 75 14.36 -1.26 -11.08
CA THR A 75 14.09 -2.65 -10.75
C THR A 75 15.38 -3.46 -10.75
N TYR A 76 15.39 -4.58 -10.05
CA TYR A 76 16.51 -5.51 -10.13
C TYR A 76 16.57 -6.23 -11.49
N GLY A 77 15.55 -6.07 -12.34
CA GLY A 77 15.50 -6.51 -13.73
C GLY A 77 15.98 -5.44 -14.73
N GLU A 78 16.67 -4.39 -14.24
CA GLU A 78 17.25 -3.29 -15.05
C GLU A 78 16.24 -2.36 -15.73
N GLU A 79 14.96 -2.44 -15.38
CA GLU A 79 13.96 -1.49 -15.83
C GLU A 79 14.02 -0.22 -14.98
N ILE A 80 13.80 0.93 -15.62
CA ILE A 80 13.78 2.26 -14.98
C ILE A 80 12.38 2.83 -15.12
N TYR A 81 11.84 3.34 -14.01
CA TYR A 81 10.56 4.02 -14.00
C TYR A 81 10.67 5.34 -13.25
N THR A 82 10.11 6.40 -13.82
CA THR A 82 9.86 7.66 -13.12
C THR A 82 8.41 7.78 -12.74
N ILE A 83 8.17 7.92 -11.47
CA ILE A 83 6.88 8.09 -10.82
C ILE A 83 6.69 9.58 -10.53
N TYR A 84 5.61 10.17 -10.99
CA TYR A 84 5.24 11.56 -10.74
C TYR A 84 3.92 11.65 -10.01
N ARG A 85 3.88 12.51 -9.00
CA ARG A 85 2.65 12.82 -8.28
C ARG A 85 2.60 14.28 -7.86
N LYS A 86 1.46 14.92 -8.15
CA LYS A 86 1.20 16.30 -7.74
C LYS A 86 0.61 16.35 -6.33
N LEU A 87 0.95 17.39 -5.57
CA LEU A 87 0.31 17.68 -4.28
C LEU A 87 -1.21 17.78 -4.45
N ASN A 88 -1.98 17.20 -3.55
CA ASN A 88 -3.44 17.06 -3.64
C ASN A 88 -3.95 16.25 -4.85
N GLY A 89 -3.06 15.64 -5.65
CA GLY A 89 -3.44 14.81 -6.77
C GLY A 89 -4.00 13.45 -6.33
N THR A 90 -5.01 12.97 -7.06
CA THR A 90 -5.65 11.66 -6.83
C THR A 90 -5.09 10.55 -7.71
N SER A 91 -4.21 10.90 -8.64
CA SER A 91 -3.55 9.98 -9.57
C SER A 91 -2.03 10.07 -9.49
N VAL A 92 -1.41 9.04 -10.01
CA VAL A 92 0.04 8.92 -10.15
C VAL A 92 0.35 8.65 -11.61
N LYS A 93 1.29 9.37 -12.17
CA LYS A 93 1.79 9.15 -13.53
C LYS A 93 3.09 8.38 -13.47
N VAL A 94 3.24 7.40 -14.34
CA VAL A 94 4.45 6.56 -14.43
C VAL A 94 4.93 6.55 -15.88
N LYS A 95 6.21 6.78 -16.06
CA LYS A 95 6.88 6.63 -17.37
C LYS A 95 8.04 5.64 -17.25
N PRO A 96 8.25 4.76 -18.24
CA PRO A 96 9.40 3.84 -18.28
C PRO A 96 10.65 4.59 -18.78
N CYS A 97 11.17 5.50 -17.98
CA CYS A 97 12.35 6.32 -18.31
C CYS A 97 13.01 6.85 -17.04
N SER A 98 14.20 7.42 -17.22
CA SER A 98 14.88 8.18 -16.17
C SER A 98 14.15 9.49 -15.85
N ILE A 99 14.46 10.07 -14.69
CA ILE A 99 13.84 11.35 -14.27
C ILE A 99 14.22 12.51 -15.19
N VAL A 100 15.39 12.44 -15.82
CA VAL A 100 15.86 13.44 -16.79
C VAL A 100 14.99 13.44 -18.06
N GLU A 101 14.57 12.26 -18.50
CA GLU A 101 13.75 12.06 -19.70
C GLU A 101 12.26 12.20 -19.45
N TYR A 102 11.85 12.41 -18.20
CA TYR A 102 10.43 12.40 -17.81
C TYR A 102 9.58 13.37 -18.65
N TYR A 103 10.13 14.51 -19.05
CA TYR A 103 9.40 15.53 -19.82
C TYR A 103 9.40 15.28 -21.33
N ASP A 104 10.06 14.23 -21.81
CA ASP A 104 9.94 13.82 -23.22
C ASP A 104 8.53 13.32 -23.50
N ASN A 105 7.84 14.00 -24.43
CA ASN A 105 6.49 13.68 -24.83
C ASN A 105 6.37 12.40 -25.68
N ASN A 106 7.47 11.90 -26.23
CA ASN A 106 7.50 10.66 -27.02
C ASN A 106 7.37 9.41 -26.11
N ILE A 107 7.69 9.54 -24.84
CA ILE A 107 7.60 8.41 -23.89
C ILE A 107 6.18 8.29 -23.37
N LYS A 108 5.59 7.10 -23.57
CA LYS A 108 4.24 6.80 -23.11
C LYS A 108 4.11 6.97 -21.60
N CYS A 109 3.13 7.77 -21.19
CA CYS A 109 2.79 7.96 -19.78
C CYS A 109 1.59 7.08 -19.42
N GLU A 110 1.72 6.32 -18.35
CA GLU A 110 0.61 5.59 -17.76
C GLU A 110 0.11 6.31 -16.51
N GLU A 111 -1.20 6.44 -16.37
CA GLU A 111 -1.82 7.11 -15.25
C GLU A 111 -2.64 6.11 -14.42
N TYR A 112 -2.36 6.06 -13.13
CA TYR A 112 -2.97 5.15 -12.18
C TYR A 112 -3.72 5.89 -11.09
N LYS A 113 -4.88 5.36 -10.67
CA LYS A 113 -5.61 5.83 -9.49
C LYS A 113 -5.02 5.24 -8.21
N ILE A 114 -4.88 6.06 -7.17
CA ILE A 114 -4.25 5.65 -5.91
C ILE A 114 -5.13 4.67 -5.13
N ASN A 115 -6.40 4.96 -4.97
CA ASN A 115 -7.33 4.23 -4.11
C ASN A 115 -8.24 3.26 -4.87
N SER A 116 -7.85 2.82 -6.07
CA SER A 116 -8.63 1.87 -6.84
C SER A 116 -8.33 0.44 -6.44
N GLN A 117 -9.38 -0.38 -6.23
CA GLN A 117 -9.25 -1.83 -6.06
C GLN A 117 -9.21 -2.58 -7.42
N SER A 118 -9.23 -1.85 -8.53
CA SER A 118 -9.14 -2.42 -9.87
C SER A 118 -7.77 -3.07 -10.11
N SER A 119 -7.70 -3.95 -11.10
CA SER A 119 -6.45 -4.56 -11.57
C SER A 119 -5.46 -3.51 -12.10
N ASN A 120 -5.97 -2.39 -12.60
CA ASN A 120 -5.18 -1.27 -13.12
C ASN A 120 -5.03 -0.15 -12.08
N SER A 121 -4.71 -0.50 -10.84
CA SER A 121 -4.44 0.47 -9.77
C SER A 121 -2.95 0.68 -9.59
N TYR A 122 -2.57 1.84 -9.03
CA TYR A 122 -1.17 2.11 -8.68
C TYR A 122 -0.60 1.05 -7.73
N SER A 123 -1.42 0.57 -6.80
CA SER A 123 -1.05 -0.54 -5.93
C SER A 123 -0.72 -1.83 -6.72
N SER A 124 -1.49 -2.15 -7.76
CA SER A 124 -1.22 -3.32 -8.59
C SER A 124 0.07 -3.17 -9.40
N PHE A 125 0.35 -1.96 -9.91
CA PHE A 125 1.63 -1.65 -10.57
C PHE A 125 2.81 -1.89 -9.61
N LEU A 126 2.79 -1.31 -8.41
CA LEU A 126 3.87 -1.50 -7.44
C LEU A 126 4.04 -2.95 -7.01
N LEU A 127 2.94 -3.70 -6.87
CA LEU A 127 3.00 -5.13 -6.54
C LEU A 127 3.57 -5.96 -7.69
N SER A 128 3.29 -5.62 -8.95
CA SER A 128 3.87 -6.31 -10.10
C SER A 128 5.39 -6.20 -10.17
N LEU A 129 5.96 -5.06 -9.73
CA LEU A 129 7.42 -4.91 -9.61
C LEU A 129 8.05 -5.86 -8.56
N LEU A 130 7.23 -6.36 -7.62
CA LEU A 130 7.62 -7.37 -6.63
C LEU A 130 7.27 -8.79 -7.07
N ASP A 131 6.73 -8.98 -8.29
CA ASP A 131 6.17 -10.23 -8.78
C ASP A 131 5.02 -10.77 -7.90
N ILE A 132 4.24 -9.87 -7.37
CA ILE A 132 3.05 -10.16 -6.56
C ILE A 132 1.82 -9.78 -7.38
N SER A 133 1.03 -10.77 -7.79
CA SER A 133 -0.19 -10.54 -8.56
C SER A 133 -1.38 -11.26 -7.92
N ASP A 134 -2.47 -10.55 -7.79
CA ASP A 134 -3.82 -11.07 -7.42
C ASP A 134 -3.91 -11.90 -6.15
N ILE A 135 -3.05 -11.63 -5.19
CA ILE A 135 -2.98 -12.35 -3.91
C ILE A 135 -4.15 -11.98 -3.01
N LYS A 136 -4.80 -12.99 -2.44
CA LYS A 136 -5.88 -12.84 -1.46
C LYS A 136 -5.42 -13.25 -0.08
N ILE A 137 -5.58 -12.34 0.87
CA ILE A 137 -5.20 -12.54 2.27
C ILE A 137 -6.47 -12.68 3.12
N LYS A 138 -6.51 -13.70 3.95
CA LYS A 138 -7.56 -13.91 4.94
C LYS A 138 -7.48 -12.85 6.03
N ILE A 139 -8.59 -12.16 6.27
CA ILE A 139 -8.71 -11.17 7.36
C ILE A 139 -9.36 -11.81 8.58
N ASN A 140 -10.42 -12.57 8.35
CA ASN A 140 -11.14 -13.33 9.35
C ASN A 140 -11.72 -14.61 8.71
N PRO A 141 -12.35 -15.51 9.46
CA PRO A 141 -12.87 -16.77 8.91
C PRO A 141 -13.81 -16.62 7.72
N SER A 142 -14.54 -15.51 7.61
CA SER A 142 -15.54 -15.30 6.55
C SER A 142 -15.09 -14.33 5.44
N LYS A 143 -13.95 -13.63 5.60
CA LYS A 143 -13.53 -12.57 4.65
C LYS A 143 -12.08 -12.70 4.21
N ARG A 144 -11.90 -12.50 2.92
CA ARG A 144 -10.59 -12.31 2.27
C ARG A 144 -10.55 -10.95 1.59
N HIS A 145 -9.39 -10.31 1.58
CA HIS A 145 -9.14 -9.09 0.82
C HIS A 145 -7.96 -9.28 -0.11
N LYS A 146 -8.00 -8.58 -1.23
CA LYS A 146 -6.85 -8.48 -2.13
C LYS A 146 -5.70 -7.79 -1.38
N LEU A 147 -4.50 -8.36 -1.50
CA LEU A 147 -3.29 -7.72 -1.00
C LEU A 147 -3.07 -6.41 -1.75
N THR A 148 -2.76 -5.36 -1.04
CA THR A 148 -2.44 -4.05 -1.61
C THR A 148 -1.05 -3.62 -1.20
N PHE A 149 -0.38 -2.81 -2.03
CA PHE A 149 0.93 -2.26 -1.69
C PHE A 149 0.87 -1.42 -0.41
N SER A 150 -0.23 -0.72 -0.16
CA SER A 150 -0.47 0.01 1.09
C SER A 150 -0.31 -0.87 2.33
N THR A 151 -0.71 -2.15 2.24
CA THR A 151 -0.59 -3.09 3.34
C THR A 151 0.86 -3.53 3.57
N ILE A 152 1.61 -3.76 2.49
CA ILE A 152 3.05 -4.09 2.56
C ILE A 152 3.85 -2.87 3.02
N ARG A 153 3.49 -1.67 2.55
CA ARG A 153 4.15 -0.43 2.93
C ARG A 153 4.26 -0.26 4.45
N HIS A 154 3.26 -0.63 5.21
CA HIS A 154 3.31 -0.58 6.67
C HIS A 154 4.41 -1.44 7.29
N LEU A 155 4.83 -2.50 6.62
CA LEU A 155 5.92 -3.35 7.10
C LEU A 155 7.30 -2.81 6.70
N ILE A 156 7.36 -2.05 5.62
CA ILE A 156 8.60 -1.49 5.06
C ILE A 156 8.92 -0.13 5.70
N PHE A 157 7.89 0.71 5.87
CA PHE A 157 8.05 2.06 6.42
C PHE A 157 7.80 2.07 7.92
N ILE A 158 8.86 2.30 8.68
CA ILE A 158 8.82 2.39 10.14
C ILE A 158 9.25 3.82 10.53
N ASP A 159 8.33 4.59 11.07
CA ASP A 159 8.60 5.92 11.57
C ASP A 159 9.09 5.89 13.04
N GLU A 160 9.56 7.04 13.53
CA GLU A 160 10.09 7.20 14.87
C GLU A 160 9.08 6.76 15.95
N THR A 161 7.80 7.09 15.78
CA THR A 161 6.76 6.74 16.75
C THR A 161 6.53 5.23 16.85
N ARG A 162 6.72 4.52 15.74
CA ARG A 162 6.60 3.06 15.69
C ARG A 162 7.81 2.35 16.26
N ILE A 163 9.01 2.91 16.08
CA ILE A 163 10.24 2.37 16.67
C ILE A 163 10.18 2.44 18.21
N LEU A 164 9.64 3.53 18.75
CA LEU A 164 9.52 3.74 20.18
C LEU A 164 8.33 3.03 20.83
N ASN A 165 7.47 2.39 20.03
CA ASN A 165 6.30 1.71 20.55
C ASN A 165 6.65 0.31 21.05
N GLU A 166 6.22 -0.03 22.26
CA GLU A 166 6.39 -1.38 22.86
C GLU A 166 5.63 -2.48 22.08
N LYS A 167 4.66 -2.10 21.26
CA LYS A 167 3.90 -3.05 20.45
C LYS A 167 4.71 -3.50 19.24
N SER A 168 4.48 -4.74 18.81
CA SER A 168 5.10 -5.29 17.62
C SER A 168 4.87 -4.39 16.40
N PRO A 169 5.91 -4.04 15.64
CA PRO A 169 5.79 -3.22 14.42
C PRO A 169 4.98 -3.89 13.32
N PHE A 170 4.71 -5.19 13.43
CA PHE A 170 3.86 -5.92 12.47
C PHE A 170 2.37 -5.59 12.62
N TYR A 171 1.95 -5.09 13.78
CA TYR A 171 0.56 -4.71 14.01
C TYR A 171 0.36 -3.24 13.70
N THR A 172 -0.25 -2.97 12.55
CA THR A 172 -0.50 -1.60 12.06
C THR A 172 -1.71 -0.93 12.71
N GLU A 173 -2.52 -1.72 13.40
CA GLU A 173 -3.82 -1.31 13.92
C GLU A 173 -3.85 -1.49 15.43
N ILE A 174 -4.51 -0.56 16.10
CA ILE A 174 -4.82 -0.68 17.54
C ILE A 174 -5.90 -1.76 17.76
N ASN A 175 -6.68 -2.05 16.70
CA ASN A 175 -7.79 -3.00 16.77
C ASN A 175 -7.30 -4.46 16.68
N PRO A 176 -7.41 -5.26 17.75
CA PRO A 176 -7.01 -6.67 17.76
C PRO A 176 -7.72 -7.53 16.71
N ALA A 177 -8.92 -7.14 16.26
CA ALA A 177 -9.65 -7.86 15.22
C ALA A 177 -8.91 -7.88 13.87
N LEU A 178 -7.95 -6.99 13.65
CA LEU A 178 -7.13 -6.93 12.44
C LEU A 178 -5.76 -7.63 12.56
N TYR A 179 -5.39 -8.11 13.74
CA TYR A 179 -4.15 -8.86 13.94
C TYR A 179 -4.01 -10.11 13.06
N PRO A 180 -5.08 -10.89 12.80
CA PRO A 180 -5.00 -12.01 11.87
C PRO A 180 -4.59 -11.57 10.45
N LYS A 181 -5.08 -10.44 9.96
CA LYS A 181 -4.68 -9.86 8.68
C LYS A 181 -3.17 -9.60 8.64
N CYS A 182 -2.63 -8.89 9.63
CA CYS A 182 -1.21 -8.57 9.69
C CYS A 182 -0.35 -9.84 9.73
N ARG A 183 -0.73 -10.83 10.55
CA ARG A 183 -0.05 -12.12 10.65
C ARG A 183 -0.04 -12.87 9.31
N ASN A 184 -1.17 -12.93 8.63
CA ASN A 184 -1.30 -13.64 7.35
C ASN A 184 -0.50 -12.96 6.25
N ILE A 185 -0.39 -11.62 6.25
CA ILE A 185 0.48 -10.89 5.30
C ILE A 185 1.94 -11.26 5.53
N VAL A 186 2.40 -11.24 6.78
CA VAL A 186 3.79 -11.63 7.11
C VAL A 186 4.02 -13.08 6.71
N SER A 187 3.09 -13.98 7.02
CA SER A 187 3.16 -15.39 6.60
C SER A 187 3.29 -15.52 5.08
N TYR A 188 2.48 -14.80 4.31
CA TYR A 188 2.57 -14.79 2.86
C TYR A 188 3.95 -14.29 2.39
N LEU A 189 4.45 -13.18 2.93
CA LEU A 189 5.75 -12.64 2.54
C LEU A 189 6.90 -13.59 2.83
N MET A 190 6.80 -14.39 3.90
CA MET A 190 7.82 -15.37 4.27
C MET A 190 7.72 -16.68 3.50
N THR A 191 6.53 -17.11 3.14
CA THR A 191 6.30 -18.48 2.59
C THR A 191 5.90 -18.49 1.13
N GLY A 192 5.47 -17.35 0.56
CA GLY A 192 4.88 -17.26 -0.78
C GLY A 192 3.50 -17.91 -0.92
N ARG A 193 2.93 -18.45 0.18
CA ARG A 193 1.64 -19.13 0.17
C ARG A 193 0.53 -18.14 0.51
N ASP A 194 -0.43 -18.02 -0.39
CA ASP A 194 -1.61 -17.18 -0.20
C ASP A 194 -2.82 -17.97 0.34
N ASP A 195 -3.87 -17.24 0.66
CA ASP A 195 -5.12 -17.82 1.18
C ASP A 195 -6.18 -18.03 0.06
N SER A 196 -5.78 -18.07 -1.22
CA SER A 196 -6.73 -18.17 -2.34
C SER A 196 -7.52 -19.49 -2.36
N SER A 197 -6.91 -20.57 -1.90
CA SER A 197 -7.55 -21.89 -1.76
C SER A 197 -8.46 -22.01 -0.53
N TYR A 198 -8.38 -21.05 0.41
CA TYR A 198 -9.20 -21.09 1.62
C TYR A 198 -10.67 -20.82 1.28
N MET A 199 -11.55 -21.74 1.62
CA MET A 199 -13.01 -21.54 1.54
C MET A 199 -13.46 -20.70 2.73
N PRO A 200 -14.04 -19.50 2.51
CA PRO A 200 -14.57 -18.70 3.62
C PRO A 200 -15.68 -19.47 4.34
N GLU A 201 -15.64 -19.47 5.66
CA GLU A 201 -16.76 -19.93 6.46
C GLU A 201 -17.95 -18.97 6.28
N GLU A 202 -19.15 -19.52 6.37
CA GLU A 202 -20.38 -18.72 6.36
C GLU A 202 -20.33 -17.66 7.46
N ASP A 203 -20.67 -16.41 7.13
CA ASP A 203 -20.71 -15.32 8.12
C ASP A 203 -21.60 -15.71 9.30
N LEU A 204 -21.12 -15.52 10.53
CA LEU A 204 -21.83 -15.88 11.74
C LEU A 204 -23.23 -15.24 11.83
N LYS A 205 -23.39 -14.03 11.28
CA LYS A 205 -24.70 -13.36 11.23
C LYS A 205 -25.65 -14.08 10.27
N ILE A 206 -25.16 -14.44 9.08
CA ILE A 206 -25.94 -15.18 8.07
C ILE A 206 -26.32 -16.55 8.63
N ARG A 207 -25.36 -17.26 9.24
CA ARG A 207 -25.58 -18.56 9.86
C ARG A 207 -26.63 -18.48 10.97
N LYS A 208 -26.51 -17.47 11.86
CA LYS A 208 -27.51 -17.25 12.92
C LYS A 208 -28.89 -16.95 12.37
N SER A 209 -29.02 -16.06 11.38
CA SER A 209 -30.27 -15.71 10.73
C SER A 209 -30.93 -16.95 10.07
N ARG A 210 -30.11 -17.76 9.38
CA ARG A 210 -30.60 -19.01 8.75
C ARG A 210 -31.07 -20.04 9.77
N ILE A 211 -30.38 -20.17 10.90
CA ILE A 211 -30.76 -21.07 11.99
C ILE A 211 -32.06 -20.55 12.62
N GLN A 212 -32.15 -19.24 12.88
CA GLN A 212 -33.36 -18.63 13.44
C GLN A 212 -34.59 -18.86 12.54
N GLY A 213 -34.46 -18.60 11.23
CA GLY A 213 -35.55 -18.85 10.28
C GLY A 213 -36.00 -20.32 10.21
N LYS A 214 -35.07 -21.28 10.42
CA LYS A 214 -35.44 -22.70 10.54
C LYS A 214 -36.19 -22.99 11.83
N ILE A 215 -35.81 -22.38 12.94
CA ILE A 215 -36.47 -22.52 14.23
C ILE A 215 -37.90 -21.96 14.11
N ASP A 216 -38.05 -20.76 13.56
CA ASP A 216 -39.34 -20.11 13.41
C ASP A 216 -40.28 -20.96 12.54
N TYR A 217 -39.77 -21.48 11.40
CA TYR A 217 -40.54 -22.36 10.53
C TYR A 217 -41.02 -23.64 11.25
N VAL A 218 -40.13 -24.31 11.98
CA VAL A 218 -40.48 -25.53 12.73
C VAL A 218 -41.49 -25.23 13.82
N THR A 219 -41.35 -24.08 14.51
CA THR A 219 -42.31 -23.66 15.54
C THR A 219 -43.71 -23.44 14.96
N GLU A 220 -43.83 -22.75 13.83
CA GLU A 220 -45.08 -22.56 13.12
C GLU A 220 -45.72 -23.90 12.71
N GLU A 221 -44.95 -24.86 12.23
CA GLU A 221 -45.46 -26.17 11.83
C GLU A 221 -45.96 -27.01 13.04
N ILE A 222 -45.31 -26.87 14.19
CA ILE A 222 -45.76 -27.51 15.44
C ILE A 222 -47.11 -26.90 15.90
N GLU A 223 -47.20 -25.55 15.89
CA GLU A 223 -48.46 -24.89 16.28
C GLU A 223 -49.61 -25.25 15.35
N LYS A 224 -49.40 -25.33 14.04
CA LYS A 224 -50.40 -25.78 13.07
C LYS A 224 -50.89 -27.23 13.33
N LYS A 225 -50.00 -28.10 13.81
CA LYS A 225 -50.35 -29.49 14.14
C LYS A 225 -51.07 -29.61 15.47
N ASN A 226 -50.73 -28.79 16.45
CA ASN A 226 -51.38 -28.81 17.78
C ASN A 226 -52.79 -28.17 17.77
N ASN A 227 -53.08 -27.34 16.76
CA ASN A 227 -54.38 -26.71 16.58
C ASN A 227 -55.33 -27.50 15.63
N ARG A 228 -54.98 -28.72 15.24
CA ARG A 228 -55.81 -29.68 14.50
C ARG A 228 -56.17 -30.85 15.38
#